data_17aa5d40381454c77a2773d0910c2feb
#
_entry.id   17aa5d40381454c77a2773d0910c2feb
#
_cell.length_a   1.000
_cell.length_b   1.000
_cell.length_c   1.000
_cell.angle_alpha   90.00
_cell.angle_beta   90.00
_cell.angle_gamma   90.00
#
_symmetry.space_group_name_H-M   'P 1'
#
loop_
_entity.id
_entity.type
_entity.pdbx_description
1 polymer ?
#
loop_
_entity_poly.entity_id
_entity_poly.type
_entity_poly.pdbx_seq_one_letter_code
_entity_poly.pdbx_strand_id
1 'polypeptide(L)'
;MEYFVYCRARPDAETVWASLVEAHWSYMDGFADAMIARGPTLTADRETATGSMHIVDLPDLDAARAFAFDEPNYRAGVYADVFIRRWSNALGRTMWDFAGDPAGLPRFLILSQAVPGVTAQHDALLGEHRQYLAEHADEFIVRGALRSDDGTKWQGSAMLVEMRDRASVDAFAAAEPFARAGLFDSIEIHDWEFGGRRAT
;
A
#
# COMPACT_ATOMS: atom_id res chain seq x y z
N MET A 1 14.30 5.89 -5.84
CA MET A 1 13.97 5.32 -4.51
C MET A 1 12.48 5.11 -4.42
N GLU A 2 12.05 3.93 -3.97
CA GLU A 2 10.64 3.60 -3.91
C GLU A 2 9.98 4.17 -2.64
N TYR A 3 8.80 4.75 -2.81
CA TYR A 3 8.01 5.32 -1.73
C TYR A 3 6.60 4.76 -1.74
N PHE A 4 6.13 4.40 -0.56
CA PHE A 4 4.73 4.10 -0.28
C PHE A 4 4.05 5.39 0.20
N VAL A 5 2.99 5.78 -0.50
CA VAL A 5 2.19 6.98 -0.22
C VAL A 5 0.74 6.54 -0.03
N TYR A 6 0.18 6.82 1.14
CA TYR A 6 -1.22 6.53 1.42
C TYR A 6 -1.93 7.79 1.92
N CYS A 7 -2.93 8.22 1.17
CA CYS A 7 -3.75 9.39 1.45
C CYS A 7 -5.13 8.92 1.94
N ARG A 8 -5.45 9.16 3.22
CA ARG A 8 -6.76 8.84 3.80
C ARG A 8 -7.75 9.96 3.54
N ALA A 9 -8.90 9.63 2.97
CA ALA A 9 -9.95 10.61 2.69
C ALA A 9 -10.65 11.09 3.96
N ARG A 10 -11.18 12.31 3.90
CA ARG A 10 -12.15 12.80 4.89
C ARG A 10 -13.50 12.14 4.67
N PRO A 11 -14.28 11.88 5.71
CA PRO A 11 -15.58 11.22 5.58
C PRO A 11 -16.58 11.96 4.69
N ASP A 12 -16.44 13.28 4.55
CA ASP A 12 -17.34 14.17 3.81
C ASP A 12 -16.78 14.62 2.43
N ALA A 13 -15.70 13.99 1.96
CA ALA A 13 -15.00 14.42 0.76
C ALA A 13 -15.54 13.82 -0.55
N GLU A 14 -16.49 12.90 -0.51
CA GLU A 14 -16.93 12.10 -1.67
C GLU A 14 -17.31 12.95 -2.89
N THR A 15 -18.13 14.00 -2.68
CA THR A 15 -18.56 14.89 -3.79
C THR A 15 -17.40 15.64 -4.41
N VAL A 16 -16.48 16.17 -3.60
CA VAL A 16 -15.28 16.87 -4.09
C VAL A 16 -14.38 15.90 -4.81
N TRP A 17 -14.15 14.73 -4.24
CA TRP A 17 -13.32 13.69 -4.84
C TRP A 17 -13.85 13.24 -6.20
N ALA A 18 -15.15 12.94 -6.31
CA ALA A 18 -15.78 12.57 -7.56
C ALA A 18 -15.59 13.61 -8.67
N SER A 19 -15.59 14.89 -8.32
CA SER A 19 -15.38 15.98 -9.29
C SER A 19 -13.94 16.11 -9.80
N LEU A 20 -12.97 15.48 -9.12
CA LEU A 20 -11.54 15.59 -9.40
C LEU A 20 -10.93 14.33 -10.04
N VAL A 21 -11.71 13.28 -10.29
CA VAL A 21 -11.22 11.99 -10.80
C VAL A 21 -10.34 12.15 -12.04
N GLU A 22 -10.78 12.92 -13.03
CA GLU A 22 -10.00 13.15 -14.26
C GLU A 22 -8.71 13.94 -14.02
N ALA A 23 -8.75 14.94 -13.13
CA ALA A 23 -7.57 15.72 -12.76
C ALA A 23 -6.56 14.86 -12.01
N HIS A 24 -7.05 14.04 -11.08
CA HIS A 24 -6.24 13.06 -10.34
C HIS A 24 -5.57 12.06 -11.29
N TRP A 25 -6.34 11.41 -12.17
CA TRP A 25 -5.79 10.45 -13.13
C TRP A 25 -4.75 11.08 -14.06
N SER A 26 -5.02 12.29 -14.57
CA SER A 26 -4.07 13.02 -15.43
C SER A 26 -2.77 13.36 -14.68
N TYR A 27 -2.86 13.70 -13.40
CA TYR A 27 -1.69 13.92 -12.56
C TYR A 27 -0.89 12.62 -12.38
N MET A 28 -1.56 11.51 -12.04
CA MET A 28 -0.92 10.20 -11.84
C MET A 28 -0.32 9.62 -13.13
N ASP A 29 -0.91 9.89 -14.28
CA ASP A 29 -0.36 9.49 -15.59
C ASP A 29 0.98 10.16 -15.89
N GLY A 30 1.24 11.34 -15.31
CA GLY A 30 2.56 11.97 -15.37
C GLY A 30 3.68 11.19 -14.67
N PHE A 31 3.33 10.21 -13.85
CA PHE A 31 4.25 9.33 -13.13
C PHE A 31 4.14 7.86 -13.58
N ALA A 32 3.51 7.59 -14.73
CA ALA A 32 3.19 6.22 -15.16
C ALA A 32 4.43 5.30 -15.20
N ASP A 33 5.54 5.79 -15.74
CA ASP A 33 6.80 5.02 -15.86
C ASP A 33 7.49 4.74 -14.52
N ALA A 34 7.17 5.53 -13.48
CA ALA A 34 7.71 5.38 -12.14
C ALA A 34 6.75 4.63 -11.20
N MET A 35 5.51 4.36 -11.63
CA MET A 35 4.48 3.77 -10.80
C MET A 35 4.68 2.27 -10.65
N ILE A 36 4.71 1.79 -9.40
CA ILE A 36 4.80 0.35 -9.06
C ILE A 36 3.41 -0.20 -8.76
N ALA A 37 2.61 0.55 -7.98
CA ALA A 37 1.22 0.20 -7.71
C ALA A 37 0.40 1.46 -7.40
N ARG A 38 -0.90 1.44 -7.75
CA ARG A 38 -1.84 2.52 -7.44
C ARG A 38 -3.27 2.00 -7.34
N GLY A 39 -4.05 2.60 -6.46
CA GLY A 39 -5.47 2.31 -6.40
C GLY A 39 -6.15 2.85 -5.15
N PRO A 40 -7.50 2.93 -5.15
CA PRO A 40 -8.27 3.33 -4.00
C PRO A 40 -8.30 2.23 -2.93
N THR A 41 -8.31 2.62 -1.68
CA THR A 41 -8.88 1.81 -0.61
C THR A 41 -10.38 2.05 -0.54
N LEU A 42 -11.14 1.04 -0.12
CA LEU A 42 -12.60 1.02 -0.21
C LEU A 42 -13.25 0.74 1.15
N THR A 43 -14.52 1.09 1.26
CA THR A 43 -15.41 0.60 2.32
C THR A 43 -15.60 -0.91 2.22
N ALA A 44 -16.06 -1.56 3.29
CA ALA A 44 -16.25 -3.01 3.35
C ALA A 44 -17.26 -3.56 2.33
N ASP A 45 -18.23 -2.73 1.89
CA ASP A 45 -19.14 -3.04 0.79
C ASP A 45 -18.50 -2.78 -0.59
N ARG A 46 -17.28 -2.21 -0.63
CA ARG A 46 -16.50 -1.87 -1.81
C ARG A 46 -17.12 -0.80 -2.73
N GLU A 47 -18.11 -0.05 -2.24
CA GLU A 47 -18.83 0.94 -3.04
C GLU A 47 -18.19 2.33 -2.98
N THR A 48 -17.53 2.68 -1.86
CA THR A 48 -16.99 4.03 -1.64
C THR A 48 -15.49 3.99 -1.38
N ALA A 49 -14.76 4.90 -2.03
CA ALA A 49 -13.33 5.08 -1.78
C ALA A 49 -13.08 5.76 -0.42
N THR A 50 -12.16 5.18 0.37
CA THR A 50 -11.75 5.67 1.70
C THR A 50 -10.36 6.27 1.70
N GLY A 51 -9.60 6.09 0.62
CA GLY A 51 -8.25 6.61 0.47
C GLY A 51 -7.67 6.31 -0.89
N SER A 52 -6.49 6.83 -1.16
CA SER A 52 -5.74 6.58 -2.39
C SER A 52 -4.32 6.15 -2.02
N MET A 53 -3.90 4.99 -2.52
CA MET A 53 -2.59 4.40 -2.25
C MET A 53 -1.75 4.34 -3.53
N HIS A 54 -0.48 4.69 -3.39
CA HIS A 54 0.50 4.67 -4.46
C HIS A 54 1.82 4.09 -3.95
N ILE A 55 2.49 3.31 -4.79
CA ILE A 55 3.89 2.95 -4.65
C ILE A 55 4.59 3.46 -5.90
N VAL A 56 5.60 4.31 -5.72
CA VAL A 56 6.19 5.06 -6.83
C VAL A 56 7.70 5.18 -6.64
N ASP A 57 8.47 5.06 -7.73
CA ASP A 57 9.92 5.26 -7.73
C ASP A 57 10.24 6.73 -8.00
N LEU A 58 10.78 7.43 -7.00
CA LEU A 58 11.07 8.86 -7.04
C LEU A 58 12.51 9.11 -6.60
N PRO A 59 13.12 10.23 -7.03
CA PRO A 59 14.52 10.52 -6.73
C PRO A 59 14.85 10.56 -5.24
N ASP A 60 13.98 11.20 -4.44
CA ASP A 60 14.19 11.47 -3.03
C ASP A 60 12.85 11.74 -2.29
N LEU A 61 12.95 12.01 -1.00
CA LEU A 61 11.80 12.29 -0.13
C LEU A 61 11.08 13.61 -0.51
N ASP A 62 11.81 14.60 -0.99
CA ASP A 62 11.19 15.88 -1.38
C ASP A 62 10.34 15.69 -2.64
N ALA A 63 10.79 14.87 -3.59
CA ALA A 63 9.98 14.45 -4.73
C ALA A 63 8.74 13.63 -4.30
N ALA A 64 8.87 12.76 -3.28
CA ALA A 64 7.74 12.01 -2.74
C ALA A 64 6.72 12.91 -2.03
N ARG A 65 7.19 13.94 -1.35
CA ARG A 65 6.32 14.97 -0.76
C ARG A 65 5.63 15.80 -1.85
N ALA A 66 6.36 16.25 -2.87
CA ALA A 66 5.77 16.97 -3.99
C ALA A 66 4.71 16.11 -4.69
N PHE A 67 5.01 14.83 -4.95
CA PHE A 67 4.04 13.87 -5.51
C PHE A 67 2.73 13.81 -4.69
N ALA A 68 2.82 13.77 -3.38
CA ALA A 68 1.64 13.66 -2.51
C ALA A 68 0.90 14.99 -2.29
N PHE A 69 1.63 16.11 -2.20
CA PHE A 69 1.06 17.39 -1.79
C PHE A 69 0.71 18.32 -2.98
N ASP A 70 1.25 18.08 -4.17
CA ASP A 70 0.87 18.79 -5.39
C ASP A 70 -0.30 18.13 -6.12
N GLU A 71 -0.73 16.99 -5.67
CA GLU A 71 -1.82 16.18 -6.20
C GLU A 71 -3.17 16.92 -6.03
N PRO A 72 -4.04 16.92 -7.09
CA PRO A 72 -5.29 17.69 -7.08
C PRO A 72 -6.23 17.42 -5.91
N ASN A 73 -6.38 16.16 -5.48
CA ASN A 73 -7.26 15.82 -4.35
C ASN A 73 -6.71 16.37 -3.02
N TYR A 74 -5.38 16.32 -2.81
CA TYR A 74 -4.78 16.92 -1.63
C TYR A 74 -5.01 18.44 -1.61
N ARG A 75 -4.75 19.12 -2.73
CA ARG A 75 -4.93 20.57 -2.85
C ARG A 75 -6.38 21.00 -2.64
N ALA A 76 -7.33 20.17 -3.01
CA ALA A 76 -8.76 20.41 -2.80
C ALA A 76 -9.24 20.02 -1.38
N GLY A 77 -8.36 19.52 -0.50
CA GLY A 77 -8.70 19.15 0.87
C GLY A 77 -9.48 17.85 1.01
N VAL A 78 -9.41 16.96 0.02
CA VAL A 78 -10.04 15.62 0.06
C VAL A 78 -9.45 14.76 1.17
N TYR A 79 -8.15 14.90 1.44
CA TYR A 79 -7.46 14.04 2.39
C TYR A 79 -7.36 14.63 3.80
N ALA A 80 -7.58 13.80 4.80
CA ALA A 80 -7.40 14.13 6.21
C ALA A 80 -5.97 13.87 6.67
N ASP A 81 -5.31 12.86 6.09
CA ASP A 81 -3.98 12.40 6.46
C ASP A 81 -3.22 11.90 5.23
N VAL A 82 -1.91 12.08 5.24
CA VAL A 82 -0.98 11.60 4.21
C VAL A 82 0.17 10.89 4.87
N PHE A 83 0.28 9.60 4.64
CA PHE A 83 1.36 8.75 5.12
C PHE A 83 2.37 8.50 4.01
N ILE A 84 3.63 8.93 4.21
CA ILE A 84 4.73 8.73 3.25
C ILE A 84 5.83 7.96 3.95
N ARG A 85 6.30 6.87 3.35
CA ARG A 85 7.45 6.10 3.83
C ARG A 85 8.27 5.58 2.67
N ARG A 86 9.59 5.56 2.86
CA ARG A 86 10.46 4.81 1.97
C ARG A 86 10.05 3.34 2.00
N TRP A 87 10.00 2.71 0.84
CA TRP A 87 9.56 1.32 0.68
C TRP A 87 10.60 0.55 -0.12
N SER A 88 10.70 -0.75 0.08
CA SER A 88 11.64 -1.61 -0.63
C SER A 88 10.89 -2.76 -1.27
N ASN A 89 10.87 -2.81 -2.60
CA ASN A 89 10.19 -3.84 -3.39
C ASN A 89 10.85 -5.21 -3.21
N ALA A 90 10.17 -6.11 -2.51
CA ALA A 90 10.70 -7.45 -2.25
C ALA A 90 10.48 -8.43 -3.42
N LEU A 91 9.58 -8.12 -4.36
CA LEU A 91 9.27 -8.96 -5.52
C LEU A 91 9.93 -8.47 -6.81
N GLY A 92 10.41 -7.22 -6.84
CA GLY A 92 11.03 -6.61 -8.02
C GLY A 92 10.09 -6.48 -9.21
N ARG A 93 8.77 -6.43 -8.98
CA ARG A 93 7.74 -6.32 -10.01
C ARG A 93 6.74 -5.22 -9.67
N THR A 94 5.89 -4.89 -10.62
CA THR A 94 4.78 -3.94 -10.47
C THR A 94 3.43 -4.66 -10.32
N MET A 95 2.37 -3.93 -9.99
CA MET A 95 1.03 -4.49 -9.93
C MET A 95 0.52 -5.01 -11.28
N TRP A 96 1.05 -4.51 -12.39
CA TRP A 96 0.67 -4.93 -13.75
C TRP A 96 1.28 -6.27 -14.15
N ASP A 97 2.30 -6.74 -13.43
CA ASP A 97 2.92 -8.07 -13.63
C ASP A 97 2.16 -9.17 -12.89
N PHE A 98 1.13 -8.82 -12.13
CA PHE A 98 0.32 -9.78 -11.38
C PHE A 98 -0.82 -10.32 -12.26
N ALA A 99 -0.83 -11.62 -12.47
CA ALA A 99 -1.84 -12.28 -13.30
C ALA A 99 -3.22 -12.36 -12.61
N GLY A 100 -3.23 -12.53 -11.29
CA GLY A 100 -4.44 -12.69 -10.49
C GLY A 100 -5.16 -14.02 -10.67
N ASP A 101 -6.18 -14.25 -9.86
CA ASP A 101 -7.09 -15.37 -10.03
C ASP A 101 -8.10 -15.05 -11.14
N PRO A 102 -8.34 -15.96 -12.11
CA PRO A 102 -9.33 -15.77 -13.17
C PRO A 102 -10.76 -15.52 -12.65
N ALA A 103 -11.07 -15.94 -11.42
CA ALA A 103 -12.36 -15.69 -10.77
C ALA A 103 -12.49 -14.24 -10.25
N GLY A 104 -11.40 -13.47 -10.22
CA GLY A 104 -11.41 -12.08 -9.75
C GLY A 104 -11.62 -11.98 -8.26
N LEU A 105 -10.73 -12.58 -7.47
CA LEU A 105 -10.81 -12.53 -6.01
C LEU A 105 -10.66 -11.10 -5.45
N PRO A 106 -11.18 -10.85 -4.26
CA PRO A 106 -11.00 -9.58 -3.55
C PRO A 106 -9.53 -9.25 -3.31
N ARG A 107 -9.19 -7.96 -3.36
CA ARG A 107 -7.83 -7.46 -3.13
C ARG A 107 -7.80 -6.58 -1.91
N PHE A 108 -6.67 -6.63 -1.20
CA PHE A 108 -6.51 -5.94 0.06
C PHE A 108 -5.14 -5.26 0.15
N LEU A 109 -5.11 -4.09 0.78
CA LEU A 109 -3.90 -3.46 1.29
C LEU A 109 -3.72 -3.90 2.75
N ILE A 110 -2.55 -4.46 3.08
CA ILE A 110 -2.11 -4.69 4.45
C ILE A 110 -1.01 -3.69 4.76
N LEU A 111 -1.25 -2.79 5.71
CA LEU A 111 -0.29 -1.79 6.18
C LEU A 111 0.03 -2.09 7.65
N SER A 112 1.26 -2.51 7.92
CA SER A 112 1.74 -2.84 9.26
C SER A 112 2.83 -1.88 9.68
N GLN A 113 2.67 -1.22 10.82
CA GLN A 113 3.65 -0.30 11.38
C GLN A 113 4.38 -0.96 12.54
N ALA A 114 5.71 -0.88 12.55
CA ALA A 114 6.53 -1.54 13.56
C ALA A 114 6.54 -0.79 14.89
N VAL A 115 6.57 -1.54 15.98
CA VAL A 115 6.92 -0.99 17.30
C VAL A 115 8.35 -0.43 17.24
N PRO A 116 8.61 0.78 17.77
CA PRO A 116 9.97 1.32 17.83
C PRO A 116 10.93 0.43 18.63
N GLY A 117 12.15 0.24 18.10
CA GLY A 117 13.22 -0.42 18.84
C GLY A 117 13.28 -1.94 18.76
N VAL A 118 12.46 -2.58 17.92
CA VAL A 118 12.38 -4.06 17.78
C VAL A 118 13.38 -4.68 16.77
N THR A 119 14.44 -3.97 16.41
CA THR A 119 15.40 -4.43 15.37
C THR A 119 15.97 -5.82 15.67
N ALA A 120 16.36 -6.10 16.91
CA ALA A 120 16.95 -7.39 17.26
C ALA A 120 15.92 -8.55 17.12
N GLN A 121 14.67 -8.32 17.53
CA GLN A 121 13.59 -9.31 17.38
C GLN A 121 13.23 -9.51 15.90
N HIS A 122 13.16 -8.42 15.13
CA HIS A 122 12.97 -8.46 13.69
C HIS A 122 14.02 -9.34 13.01
N ASP A 123 15.30 -9.11 13.30
CA ASP A 123 16.41 -9.84 12.69
C ASP A 123 16.39 -11.33 13.05
N ALA A 124 16.03 -11.65 14.31
CA ALA A 124 15.89 -13.02 14.78
C ALA A 124 14.76 -13.80 14.07
N LEU A 125 13.66 -13.15 13.74
CA LEU A 125 12.48 -13.76 13.11
C LEU A 125 12.44 -13.63 11.59
N LEU A 126 13.41 -12.93 10.99
CA LEU A 126 13.40 -12.63 9.56
C LEU A 126 13.36 -13.89 8.67
N GLY A 127 13.97 -14.99 9.13
CA GLY A 127 13.95 -16.28 8.44
C GLY A 127 12.54 -16.87 8.39
N GLU A 128 11.87 -16.92 9.54
CA GLU A 128 10.48 -17.45 9.66
C GLU A 128 9.50 -16.58 8.87
N HIS A 129 9.63 -15.27 8.99
CA HIS A 129 8.84 -14.32 8.21
C HIS A 129 8.96 -14.55 6.71
N ARG A 130 10.19 -14.70 6.19
CA ARG A 130 10.41 -14.93 4.76
C ARG A 130 9.83 -16.26 4.29
N GLN A 131 9.97 -17.31 5.11
CA GLN A 131 9.38 -18.62 4.82
C GLN A 131 7.86 -18.53 4.76
N TYR A 132 7.23 -17.93 5.76
CA TYR A 132 5.78 -17.72 5.80
C TYR A 132 5.28 -16.98 4.56
N LEU A 133 5.93 -15.87 4.18
CA LEU A 133 5.55 -15.13 2.98
C LEU A 133 5.80 -15.93 1.69
N ALA A 134 6.77 -16.83 1.66
CA ALA A 134 7.03 -17.68 0.49
C ALA A 134 5.94 -18.74 0.29
N GLU A 135 5.31 -19.22 1.37
CA GLU A 135 4.18 -20.16 1.32
C GLU A 135 2.91 -19.51 0.73
N HIS A 136 2.86 -18.17 0.70
CA HIS A 136 1.77 -17.35 0.18
C HIS A 136 2.16 -16.56 -1.10
N ALA A 137 3.16 -17.02 -1.84
CA ALA A 137 3.78 -16.24 -2.92
C ALA A 137 2.80 -15.82 -4.02
N ASP A 138 1.82 -16.68 -4.34
CA ASP A 138 0.85 -16.48 -5.42
C ASP A 138 -0.22 -15.42 -5.08
N GLU A 139 -0.40 -15.12 -3.79
CA GLU A 139 -1.38 -14.17 -3.30
C GLU A 139 -0.89 -12.70 -3.37
N PHE A 140 0.43 -12.49 -3.46
CA PHE A 140 0.99 -11.14 -3.48
C PHE A 140 0.89 -10.48 -4.84
N ILE A 141 0.29 -9.30 -4.90
CA ILE A 141 0.37 -8.38 -6.02
C ILE A 141 1.73 -7.68 -5.98
N VAL A 142 2.01 -6.98 -4.89
CA VAL A 142 3.33 -6.45 -4.51
C VAL A 142 3.50 -6.55 -3.01
N ARG A 143 4.75 -6.62 -2.54
CA ARG A 143 5.08 -6.57 -1.11
C ARG A 143 6.43 -5.94 -0.86
N GLY A 144 6.56 -5.27 0.28
CA GLY A 144 7.81 -4.64 0.64
C GLY A 144 7.87 -4.13 2.07
N ALA A 145 9.08 -3.83 2.50
CA ALA A 145 9.36 -3.27 3.82
C ALA A 145 9.25 -1.74 3.80
N LEU A 146 8.56 -1.19 4.79
CA LEU A 146 8.63 0.23 5.11
C LEU A 146 9.97 0.52 5.82
N ARG A 147 10.60 1.63 5.44
CA ARG A 147 11.91 2.03 5.91
C ARG A 147 11.90 3.45 6.46
N SER A 148 12.87 3.75 7.34
CA SER A 148 13.20 5.14 7.69
C SER A 148 13.65 5.93 6.46
N ASP A 149 13.63 7.26 6.54
CA ASP A 149 13.97 8.15 5.42
C ASP A 149 15.40 7.90 4.89
N ASP A 150 16.33 7.55 5.77
CA ASP A 150 17.69 7.14 5.40
C ASP A 150 17.78 5.69 4.84
N GLY A 151 16.69 4.93 4.90
CA GLY A 151 16.59 3.55 4.44
C GLY A 151 17.22 2.50 5.36
N THR A 152 17.77 2.90 6.50
CA THR A 152 18.58 2.00 7.35
C THR A 152 17.74 1.15 8.30
N LYS A 153 16.59 1.67 8.79
CA LYS A 153 15.75 1.00 9.78
C LYS A 153 14.48 0.45 9.16
N TRP A 154 14.13 -0.77 9.55
CA TRP A 154 12.82 -1.32 9.27
C TRP A 154 11.76 -0.63 10.16
N GLN A 155 10.65 -0.24 9.55
CA GLN A 155 9.53 0.46 10.20
C GLN A 155 8.18 -0.22 9.97
N GLY A 156 8.18 -1.41 9.36
CA GLY A 156 6.97 -2.15 9.08
C GLY A 156 6.92 -2.71 7.66
N SER A 157 5.74 -2.97 7.17
CA SER A 157 5.53 -3.50 5.81
C SER A 157 4.25 -2.94 5.19
N ALA A 158 4.25 -2.85 3.86
CA ALA A 158 3.06 -2.60 3.07
C ALA A 158 2.98 -3.62 1.94
N MET A 159 1.83 -4.28 1.81
CA MET A 159 1.60 -5.37 0.88
C MET A 159 0.23 -5.23 0.23
N LEU A 160 0.15 -5.53 -1.05
CA LEU A 160 -1.10 -5.74 -1.76
C LEU A 160 -1.26 -7.23 -2.02
N VAL A 161 -2.39 -7.77 -1.63
CA VAL A 161 -2.69 -9.20 -1.76
C VAL A 161 -4.03 -9.41 -2.45
N GLU A 162 -4.18 -10.55 -3.13
CA GLU A 162 -5.45 -11.05 -3.64
C GLU A 162 -5.78 -12.33 -2.87
N MET A 163 -6.90 -12.36 -2.15
CA MET A 163 -7.31 -13.46 -1.29
C MET A 163 -8.81 -13.70 -1.40
N ARG A 164 -9.26 -14.91 -1.03
CA ARG A 164 -10.65 -15.34 -1.17
C ARG A 164 -11.67 -14.39 -0.53
N ASP A 165 -11.38 -13.89 0.66
CA ASP A 165 -12.28 -13.05 1.45
C ASP A 165 -11.54 -12.31 2.57
N ARG A 166 -12.24 -11.41 3.26
CA ARG A 166 -11.72 -10.65 4.40
C ARG A 166 -11.23 -11.56 5.53
N ALA A 167 -11.93 -12.65 5.83
CA ALA A 167 -11.53 -13.56 6.90
C ALA A 167 -10.18 -14.25 6.59
N SER A 168 -9.94 -14.57 5.31
CA SER A 168 -8.68 -15.16 4.86
C SER A 168 -7.50 -14.18 5.05
N VAL A 169 -7.66 -12.89 4.71
CA VAL A 169 -6.60 -11.91 4.90
C VAL A 169 -6.39 -11.56 6.38
N ASP A 170 -7.44 -11.53 7.19
CA ASP A 170 -7.32 -11.34 8.64
C ASP A 170 -6.54 -12.50 9.28
N ALA A 171 -6.84 -13.74 8.88
CA ALA A 171 -6.13 -14.93 9.36
C ALA A 171 -4.66 -14.93 8.90
N PHE A 172 -4.39 -14.57 7.65
CA PHE A 172 -3.04 -14.41 7.12
C PHE A 172 -2.24 -13.39 7.93
N ALA A 173 -2.78 -12.19 8.15
CA ALA A 173 -2.08 -11.13 8.89
C ALA A 173 -1.84 -11.52 10.36
N ALA A 174 -2.77 -12.23 11.00
CA ALA A 174 -2.63 -12.67 12.39
C ALA A 174 -1.63 -13.83 12.57
N ALA A 175 -1.46 -14.69 11.56
CA ALA A 175 -0.55 -15.83 11.61
C ALA A 175 0.91 -15.46 11.26
N GLU A 176 1.14 -14.29 10.71
CA GLU A 176 2.44 -13.78 10.29
C GLU A 176 3.41 -13.70 11.49
N PRO A 177 4.66 -14.21 11.38
CA PRO A 177 5.59 -14.33 12.51
C PRO A 177 5.88 -13.04 13.26
N PHE A 178 6.01 -11.89 12.58
CA PHE A 178 6.20 -10.60 13.24
C PHE A 178 4.95 -10.15 14.02
N ALA A 179 3.77 -10.40 13.46
CA ALA A 179 2.49 -10.10 14.14
C ALA A 179 2.34 -10.96 15.41
N ARG A 180 2.60 -12.27 15.30
CA ARG A 180 2.55 -13.20 16.45
C ARG A 180 3.53 -12.84 17.56
N ALA A 181 4.69 -12.29 17.20
CA ALA A 181 5.71 -11.85 18.15
C ALA A 181 5.47 -10.42 18.68
N GLY A 182 4.41 -9.74 18.27
CA GLY A 182 4.08 -8.39 18.73
C GLY A 182 5.02 -7.30 18.21
N LEU A 183 5.61 -7.48 17.02
CA LEU A 183 6.50 -6.50 16.43
C LEU A 183 5.77 -5.33 15.76
N PHE A 184 4.46 -5.44 15.56
CA PHE A 184 3.64 -4.37 14.99
C PHE A 184 2.87 -3.63 16.08
N ASP A 185 2.92 -2.30 16.02
CA ASP A 185 2.10 -1.38 16.81
C ASP A 185 0.68 -1.32 16.23
N SER A 186 0.56 -1.39 14.91
CA SER A 186 -0.70 -1.46 14.20
C SER A 186 -0.62 -2.34 12.96
N ILE A 187 -1.74 -3.00 12.64
CA ILE A 187 -1.98 -3.69 11.37
C ILE A 187 -3.33 -3.20 10.85
N GLU A 188 -3.29 -2.48 9.74
CA GLU A 188 -4.48 -2.01 9.04
C GLU A 188 -4.71 -2.87 7.80
N ILE A 189 -5.95 -3.32 7.60
CA ILE A 189 -6.34 -4.08 6.39
C ILE A 189 -7.49 -3.33 5.74
N HIS A 190 -7.26 -2.88 4.51
CA HIS A 190 -8.23 -2.14 3.72
C HIS A 190 -8.63 -2.95 2.49
N ASP A 191 -9.90 -2.97 2.15
CA ASP A 191 -10.33 -3.36 0.81
C ASP A 191 -9.68 -2.44 -0.20
N TRP A 192 -9.18 -3.00 -1.30
CA TRP A 192 -8.41 -2.27 -2.30
C TRP A 192 -8.69 -2.82 -3.71
N GLU A 193 -8.52 -1.98 -4.72
CA GLU A 193 -8.60 -2.41 -6.12
C GLU A 193 -7.60 -1.65 -7.00
N PHE A 194 -7.35 -2.18 -8.21
CA PHE A 194 -6.52 -1.51 -9.18
C PHE A 194 -7.11 -0.15 -9.58
N GLY A 195 -6.31 0.90 -9.48
CA GLY A 195 -6.70 2.26 -9.83
C GLY A 195 -6.13 2.74 -11.15
N GLY A 196 -6.66 3.87 -11.62
CA GLY A 196 -6.25 4.53 -12.84
C GLY A 196 -7.13 4.19 -14.04
N ARG A 197 -6.81 4.80 -15.20
CA ARG A 197 -7.51 4.48 -16.46
C ARG A 197 -7.19 3.05 -16.88
N ARG A 198 -8.21 2.32 -17.34
CA ARG A 198 -7.98 1.03 -18.00
C ARG A 198 -7.16 1.30 -19.27
N ALA A 199 -6.10 0.53 -19.49
CA ALA A 199 -5.44 0.52 -20.78
C ALA A 199 -6.47 0.14 -21.85
N THR A 200 -6.66 1.02 -22.82
CA THR A 200 -7.52 0.77 -24.00
C THR A 200 -6.78 -0.10 -24.98
#